data_6c31e3afe384644749e26484ff540b31
#
_entry.id   6c31e3afe384644749e26484ff540b31
#
_cell.length_a   1.000
_cell.length_b   1.000
_cell.length_c   1.000
_cell.angle_alpha   90.00
_cell.angle_beta   90.00
_cell.angle_gamma   90.00
#
_symmetry.space_group_name_H-M   'P 1'
#
loop_
_entity.id
_entity.type
_entity.pdbx_description
1 polymer ?
#
loop_
_entity_poly.entity_id
_entity_poly.type
_entity_poly.pdbx_seq_one_letter_code
_entity_poly.pdbx_strand_id
1 'polypeptide(L)'
;AVGRVMTPVLAMTVVREAAIVAFVPQKFYTVELELTSGCTASSRRISEKDAAENLLAECRKEMISTIQKVTRKEKSENPPLLYDLTALQRDANRLLGFTAQQTLDYAQSLYEKRLITYPRTDSRFLTEDMAASLPGLATDVGKAFAVEEPFSIHVQQVINGSKVTDHHALLPTKSMANADLAALPAGERNVLRLIAARLLCAVGEPHRY
;
A
#
# COMPACT_ATOMS: atom_id res chain seq x y z
N ALA A 1 34.26 15.15 -2.01
CA ALA A 1 33.19 15.94 -2.68
C ALA A 1 31.99 16.03 -1.74
N VAL A 2 31.50 17.21 -1.50
CA VAL A 2 30.32 17.46 -0.65
C VAL A 2 29.13 17.62 -1.60
N GLY A 3 28.16 16.72 -1.51
CA GLY A 3 26.95 16.75 -2.34
C GLY A 3 25.72 17.02 -1.49
N ARG A 4 24.78 17.82 -1.98
CA ARG A 4 23.52 18.15 -1.29
C ARG A 4 22.64 16.93 -1.01
N VAL A 5 22.77 15.87 -1.80
CA VAL A 5 22.00 14.63 -1.66
C VAL A 5 22.89 13.50 -1.12
N MET A 6 24.07 13.30 -1.69
CA MET A 6 24.94 12.17 -1.33
C MET A 6 25.42 12.22 0.13
N THR A 7 25.78 13.41 0.63
CA THR A 7 26.28 13.55 2.01
C THR A 7 25.18 13.22 3.05
N PRO A 8 23.96 13.77 2.98
CA PRO A 8 22.88 13.37 3.88
C PRO A 8 22.54 11.88 3.79
N VAL A 9 22.48 11.30 2.59
CA VAL A 9 22.19 9.87 2.42
C VAL A 9 23.29 9.02 3.07
N LEU A 10 24.56 9.36 2.86
CA LEU A 10 25.67 8.68 3.51
C LEU A 10 25.58 8.79 5.04
N ALA A 11 25.29 9.98 5.57
CA ALA A 11 25.13 10.18 7.01
C ALA A 11 24.00 9.31 7.59
N MET A 12 22.85 9.22 6.90
CA MET A 12 21.74 8.36 7.31
C MET A 12 22.14 6.88 7.29
N THR A 13 22.90 6.45 6.28
CA THR A 13 23.41 5.07 6.17
C THR A 13 24.36 4.75 7.33
N VAL A 14 25.32 5.64 7.62
CA VAL A 14 26.27 5.46 8.73
C VAL A 14 25.58 5.40 10.08
N VAL A 15 24.59 6.27 10.32
CA VAL A 15 23.79 6.23 11.56
C VAL A 15 23.02 4.93 11.68
N ARG A 16 22.46 4.44 10.57
CA ARG A 16 21.73 3.15 10.55
C ARG A 16 22.66 1.97 10.81
N GLU A 17 23.83 1.94 10.19
CA GLU A 17 24.85 0.92 10.41
C GLU A 17 25.32 0.91 11.87
N ALA A 18 25.60 2.08 12.44
CA ALA A 18 25.97 2.19 13.85
C ALA A 18 24.86 1.63 14.78
N ALA A 19 23.59 1.91 14.48
CA ALA A 19 22.46 1.38 15.23
C ALA A 19 22.33 -0.16 15.09
N ILE A 20 22.64 -0.72 13.91
CA ILE A 20 22.65 -2.17 13.69
C ILE A 20 23.79 -2.84 14.49
N VAL A 21 24.99 -2.26 14.45
CA VAL A 21 26.16 -2.78 15.20
C VAL A 21 25.94 -2.69 16.72
N ALA A 22 25.30 -1.62 17.19
CA ALA A 22 24.99 -1.42 18.61
C ALA A 22 23.74 -2.18 19.08
N PHE A 23 23.05 -2.90 18.19
CA PHE A 23 21.81 -3.58 18.55
C PHE A 23 22.09 -4.78 19.47
N VAL A 24 21.50 -4.75 20.65
CA VAL A 24 21.54 -5.85 21.62
C VAL A 24 20.19 -6.57 21.59
N PRO A 25 20.14 -7.83 21.12
CA PRO A 25 18.90 -8.61 21.14
C PRO A 25 18.40 -8.84 22.56
N GLN A 26 17.12 -8.56 22.78
CA GLN A 26 16.45 -8.86 24.05
C GLN A 26 15.58 -10.10 23.88
N LYS A 27 15.78 -11.09 24.73
CA LYS A 27 14.93 -12.29 24.78
C LYS A 27 13.63 -11.96 25.50
N PHE A 28 12.57 -12.50 25.02
CA PHE A 28 11.27 -12.51 25.68
C PHE A 28 10.62 -13.88 25.46
N TYR A 29 9.65 -14.20 26.27
CA TYR A 29 8.91 -15.45 26.26
C TYR A 29 7.42 -15.15 26.14
N THR A 30 6.69 -16.05 25.48
CA THR A 30 5.23 -16.07 25.45
C THR A 30 4.74 -17.47 25.78
N VAL A 31 3.65 -17.57 26.51
CA VAL A 31 2.97 -18.84 26.76
C VAL A 31 1.78 -18.88 25.81
N GLU A 32 1.68 -19.95 25.04
CA GLU A 32 0.59 -20.17 24.08
C GLU A 32 -0.19 -21.43 24.51
N LEU A 33 -1.51 -21.31 24.48
CA LEU A 33 -2.46 -22.39 24.77
C LEU A 33 -3.26 -22.70 23.53
N GLU A 34 -3.25 -23.93 23.10
CA GLU A 34 -4.18 -24.45 22.09
C GLU A 34 -5.43 -24.97 22.78
N LEU A 35 -6.56 -24.36 22.49
CA LEU A 35 -7.84 -24.74 23.06
C LEU A 35 -8.53 -25.79 22.17
N THR A 36 -9.31 -26.67 22.78
CA THR A 36 -10.08 -27.71 22.05
C THR A 36 -11.09 -27.14 21.04
N SER A 37 -11.45 -25.86 21.17
CA SER A 37 -12.26 -25.11 20.22
C SER A 37 -11.53 -24.74 18.94
N GLY A 38 -10.22 -25.02 18.81
CA GLY A 38 -9.37 -24.58 17.70
C GLY A 38 -8.84 -23.14 17.84
N CYS A 39 -9.15 -22.46 18.94
CA CYS A 39 -8.61 -21.13 19.22
C CYS A 39 -7.26 -21.22 19.93
N THR A 40 -6.40 -20.27 19.67
CA THR A 40 -5.12 -20.10 20.39
C THR A 40 -5.18 -18.90 21.32
N ALA A 41 -4.78 -19.06 22.57
CA ALA A 41 -4.62 -17.97 23.52
C ALA A 41 -3.13 -17.73 23.79
N SER A 42 -2.67 -16.48 23.69
CA SER A 42 -1.27 -16.10 23.91
C SER A 42 -1.14 -15.12 25.05
N SER A 43 -0.13 -15.33 25.90
CA SER A 43 0.21 -14.38 26.96
C SER A 43 0.81 -13.09 26.38
N ARG A 44 0.91 -12.05 27.21
CA ARG A 44 1.80 -10.91 26.91
C ARG A 44 3.26 -11.38 26.90
N ARG A 45 4.15 -10.54 26.33
CA ARG A 45 5.60 -10.79 26.40
C ARG A 45 6.08 -10.76 27.85
N ILE A 46 6.86 -11.77 28.22
CA ILE A 46 7.43 -11.98 29.56
C ILE A 46 8.94 -11.92 29.40
N SER A 47 9.61 -11.04 30.12
CA SER A 47 11.08 -10.88 30.01
C SER A 47 11.85 -12.00 30.72
N GLU A 48 11.30 -12.50 31.84
CA GLU A 48 11.96 -13.50 32.67
C GLU A 48 11.50 -14.90 32.33
N LYS A 49 12.46 -15.80 32.12
CA LYS A 49 12.18 -17.18 31.74
C LYS A 49 11.40 -17.92 32.83
N ASP A 50 11.81 -17.75 34.08
CA ASP A 50 11.18 -18.43 35.21
C ASP A 50 9.73 -18.02 35.40
N ALA A 51 9.41 -16.74 35.13
CA ALA A 51 8.03 -16.23 35.15
C ALA A 51 7.16 -16.87 34.06
N ALA A 52 7.74 -17.09 32.86
CA ALA A 52 7.04 -17.77 31.79
C ALA A 52 6.83 -19.27 32.07
N GLU A 53 7.84 -19.94 32.65
CA GLU A 53 7.76 -21.34 33.04
C GLU A 53 6.74 -21.56 34.19
N ASN A 54 6.68 -20.65 35.16
CA ASN A 54 5.68 -20.67 36.23
C ASN A 54 4.27 -20.52 35.67
N LEU A 55 4.04 -19.54 34.78
CA LEU A 55 2.76 -19.35 34.12
C LEU A 55 2.34 -20.58 33.31
N LEU A 56 3.28 -21.19 32.57
CA LEU A 56 3.02 -22.42 31.84
C LEU A 56 2.65 -23.59 32.78
N ALA A 57 3.33 -23.71 33.94
CA ALA A 57 3.03 -24.72 34.93
C ALA A 57 1.64 -24.52 35.55
N GLU A 58 1.23 -23.29 35.82
CA GLU A 58 -0.12 -22.95 36.28
C GLU A 58 -1.16 -23.33 35.22
N CYS A 59 -0.98 -22.93 33.98
CA CYS A 59 -1.89 -23.28 32.89
C CYS A 59 -2.04 -24.79 32.69
N ARG A 60 -1.00 -25.57 32.95
CA ARG A 60 -1.07 -27.03 32.85
C ARG A 60 -1.82 -27.71 33.99
N LYS A 61 -1.92 -27.07 35.15
CA LYS A 61 -2.73 -27.56 36.27
C LYS A 61 -4.22 -27.34 36.04
N GLU A 62 -4.55 -26.23 35.41
CA GLU A 62 -5.94 -25.83 35.13
C GLU A 62 -6.33 -26.35 33.75
N MET A 63 -7.19 -27.36 33.69
CA MET A 63 -7.68 -27.92 32.41
C MET A 63 -8.80 -27.12 31.76
N ILE A 64 -9.24 -26.03 32.37
CA ILE A 64 -10.36 -25.21 31.94
C ILE A 64 -9.93 -23.75 31.80
N SER A 65 -10.23 -23.14 30.66
CA SER A 65 -10.03 -21.71 30.43
C SER A 65 -11.37 -20.99 30.34
N THR A 66 -11.52 -19.87 31.05
CA THR A 66 -12.74 -19.07 31.04
C THR A 66 -12.53 -17.78 30.27
N ILE A 67 -13.34 -17.53 29.24
CA ILE A 67 -13.35 -16.27 28.50
C ILE A 67 -14.03 -15.22 29.37
N GLN A 68 -13.27 -14.27 29.89
CA GLN A 68 -13.81 -13.22 30.75
C GLN A 68 -14.44 -12.06 29.99
N LYS A 69 -13.95 -11.78 28.77
CA LYS A 69 -14.43 -10.67 27.95
C LYS A 69 -14.25 -10.95 26.48
N VAL A 70 -15.31 -10.74 25.71
CA VAL A 70 -15.26 -10.72 24.24
C VAL A 70 -15.42 -9.27 23.80
N THR A 71 -14.51 -8.78 22.97
CA THR A 71 -14.59 -7.43 22.39
C THR A 71 -14.62 -7.55 20.88
N ARG A 72 -15.68 -7.07 20.27
CA ARG A 72 -15.80 -6.91 18.82
C ARG A 72 -15.58 -5.44 18.48
N LYS A 73 -14.65 -5.15 17.59
CA LYS A 73 -14.40 -3.80 17.08
C LYS A 73 -14.48 -3.85 15.57
N GLU A 74 -15.31 -3.02 15.01
CA GLU A 74 -15.28 -2.74 13.59
C GLU A 74 -14.10 -1.81 13.31
N LYS A 75 -13.26 -2.19 12.35
CA LYS A 75 -12.19 -1.33 11.86
C LYS A 75 -12.49 -0.92 10.44
N SER A 76 -12.13 0.30 10.09
CA SER A 76 -12.26 0.85 8.75
C SER A 76 -10.92 1.38 8.28
N GLU A 77 -10.51 0.94 7.11
CA GLU A 77 -9.34 1.46 6.41
C GLU A 77 -9.78 2.32 5.24
N ASN A 78 -9.30 3.57 5.22
CA ASN A 78 -9.59 4.46 4.11
C ASN A 78 -8.95 3.98 2.80
N PRO A 79 -9.57 4.24 1.65
CA PRO A 79 -8.97 3.99 0.36
C PRO A 79 -7.59 4.63 0.23
N PRO A 80 -6.66 3.99 -0.52
CA PRO A 80 -5.35 4.58 -0.75
C PRO A 80 -5.48 5.83 -1.62
N LEU A 81 -4.61 6.81 -1.44
CA LEU A 81 -4.50 7.93 -2.35
C LEU A 81 -4.00 7.48 -3.73
N LEU A 82 -4.25 8.30 -4.76
CA LEU A 82 -3.72 8.09 -6.10
C LEU A 82 -2.18 8.01 -6.10
N TYR A 83 -1.59 7.61 -7.20
CA TYR A 83 -0.14 7.57 -7.33
C TYR A 83 0.46 8.94 -7.66
N ASP A 84 1.52 9.30 -6.95
CA ASP A 84 2.66 10.06 -7.45
C ASP A 84 3.71 9.09 -8.02
N LEU A 85 4.79 9.62 -8.61
CA LEU A 85 5.84 8.77 -9.15
C LEU A 85 6.49 7.88 -8.08
N THR A 86 6.79 8.43 -6.91
CA THR A 86 7.47 7.71 -5.83
C THR A 86 6.62 6.55 -5.29
N ALA A 87 5.33 6.77 -5.10
CA ALA A 87 4.43 5.71 -4.63
C ALA A 87 4.27 4.61 -5.69
N LEU A 88 4.19 4.99 -6.98
CA LEU A 88 4.17 4.02 -8.09
C LEU A 88 5.46 3.18 -8.11
N GLN A 89 6.64 3.82 -8.00
CA GLN A 89 7.93 3.12 -7.98
C GLN A 89 8.04 2.15 -6.81
N ARG A 90 7.57 2.54 -5.61
CA ARG A 90 7.57 1.67 -4.43
C ARG A 90 6.69 0.44 -4.62
N ASP A 91 5.48 0.62 -5.14
CA ASP A 91 4.56 -0.50 -5.35
C ASP A 91 5.00 -1.38 -6.52
N ALA A 92 5.52 -0.81 -7.61
CA ALA A 92 6.10 -1.56 -8.71
C ALA A 92 7.31 -2.40 -8.27
N ASN A 93 8.16 -1.87 -7.40
CA ASN A 93 9.26 -2.63 -6.81
C ASN A 93 8.74 -3.77 -5.93
N ARG A 94 7.80 -3.47 -5.01
CA ARG A 94 7.27 -4.44 -4.06
C ARG A 94 6.50 -5.59 -4.73
N LEU A 95 5.71 -5.27 -5.77
CA LEU A 95 4.77 -6.22 -6.38
C LEU A 95 5.33 -6.89 -7.63
N LEU A 96 6.22 -6.21 -8.36
CA LEU A 96 6.71 -6.65 -9.67
C LEU A 96 8.23 -6.79 -9.73
N GLY A 97 8.96 -6.37 -8.68
CA GLY A 97 10.42 -6.41 -8.64
C GLY A 97 11.11 -5.38 -9.55
N PHE A 98 10.38 -4.38 -10.06
CA PHE A 98 10.96 -3.38 -10.95
C PHE A 98 11.81 -2.39 -10.16
N THR A 99 12.91 -1.95 -10.76
CA THR A 99 13.69 -0.82 -10.24
C THR A 99 12.93 0.50 -10.42
N ALA A 100 13.32 1.53 -9.68
CA ALA A 100 12.74 2.87 -9.84
C ALA A 100 12.91 3.39 -11.28
N GLN A 101 14.09 3.15 -11.90
CA GLN A 101 14.35 3.55 -13.28
C GLN A 101 13.45 2.79 -14.26
N GLN A 102 13.37 1.47 -14.18
CA GLN A 102 12.49 0.68 -15.05
C GLN A 102 11.02 1.14 -14.95
N THR A 103 10.54 1.41 -13.74
CA THR A 103 9.18 1.92 -13.53
C THR A 103 8.97 3.26 -14.21
N LEU A 104 9.94 4.18 -14.10
CA LEU A 104 9.90 5.47 -14.76
C LEU A 104 9.92 5.33 -16.30
N ASP A 105 10.77 4.46 -16.84
CA ASP A 105 10.89 4.25 -18.28
C ASP A 105 9.57 3.69 -18.86
N TYR A 106 8.95 2.71 -18.19
CA TYR A 106 7.64 2.20 -18.58
C TYR A 106 6.54 3.27 -18.47
N ALA A 107 6.53 4.04 -17.40
CA ALA A 107 5.56 5.13 -17.24
C ALA A 107 5.76 6.23 -18.30
N GLN A 108 7.00 6.57 -18.63
CA GLN A 108 7.31 7.53 -19.68
C GLN A 108 6.82 7.04 -21.06
N SER A 109 7.05 5.77 -21.39
CA SER A 109 6.56 5.16 -22.64
C SER A 109 5.02 5.16 -22.70
N LEU A 110 4.34 4.83 -21.60
CA LEU A 110 2.88 4.89 -21.51
C LEU A 110 2.34 6.31 -21.70
N TYR A 111 3.02 7.32 -21.15
CA TYR A 111 2.69 8.73 -21.35
C TYR A 111 2.83 9.15 -22.81
N GLU A 112 3.93 8.79 -23.46
CA GLU A 112 4.17 9.08 -24.90
C GLU A 112 3.11 8.41 -25.80
N LYS A 113 2.63 7.23 -25.41
CA LYS A 113 1.47 6.55 -26.01
C LYS A 113 0.12 7.16 -25.63
N ARG A 114 0.09 8.19 -24.78
CA ARG A 114 -1.10 8.87 -24.28
C ARG A 114 -2.05 7.96 -23.47
N LEU A 115 -1.51 6.91 -22.84
CA LEU A 115 -2.29 5.98 -22.04
C LEU A 115 -2.39 6.38 -20.56
N ILE A 116 -1.44 7.19 -20.08
CA ILE A 116 -1.46 7.79 -18.74
C ILE A 116 -1.16 9.28 -18.80
N THR A 117 -1.42 9.99 -17.69
CA THR A 117 -1.00 11.38 -17.48
C THR A 117 0.50 11.49 -17.20
N TYR A 118 1.03 12.71 -17.09
CA TYR A 118 2.47 12.95 -16.94
C TYR A 118 3.04 12.25 -15.71
N PRO A 119 4.08 11.40 -15.86
CA PRO A 119 4.52 10.51 -14.79
C PRO A 119 5.35 11.18 -13.70
N ARG A 120 6.01 12.31 -13.98
CA ARG A 120 6.88 12.97 -12.99
C ARG A 120 6.08 13.96 -12.15
N THR A 121 5.15 13.45 -11.39
CA THR A 121 4.33 14.22 -10.45
C THR A 121 4.65 13.84 -9.02
N ASP A 122 4.56 14.79 -8.11
CA ASP A 122 4.65 14.64 -6.65
C ASP A 122 3.27 14.69 -5.98
N SER A 123 2.23 15.03 -6.73
CA SER A 123 0.87 15.06 -6.21
C SER A 123 0.19 13.69 -6.24
N ARG A 124 -0.63 13.45 -5.23
CA ARG A 124 -1.51 12.28 -5.10
C ARG A 124 -2.99 12.65 -5.14
N PHE A 125 -3.27 13.90 -5.57
CA PHE A 125 -4.60 14.48 -5.63
C PHE A 125 -4.88 15.05 -7.01
N LEU A 126 -6.15 15.34 -7.26
CA LEU A 126 -6.66 15.95 -8.48
C LEU A 126 -7.23 17.33 -8.16
N THR A 127 -7.38 18.15 -9.20
CA THR A 127 -8.01 19.45 -9.13
C THR A 127 -9.54 19.34 -9.21
N GLU A 128 -10.25 20.37 -8.79
CA GLU A 128 -11.72 20.40 -8.69
C GLU A 128 -12.39 20.25 -10.06
N ASP A 129 -11.79 20.79 -11.11
CA ASP A 129 -12.29 20.70 -12.50
C ASP A 129 -12.31 19.26 -13.04
N MET A 130 -11.48 18.37 -12.48
CA MET A 130 -11.43 16.96 -12.87
C MET A 130 -12.56 16.13 -12.26
N ALA A 131 -13.21 16.59 -11.20
CA ALA A 131 -14.21 15.83 -10.44
C ALA A 131 -15.38 15.34 -11.33
N ALA A 132 -15.85 16.17 -12.27
CA ALA A 132 -16.97 15.82 -13.15
C ALA A 132 -16.64 14.69 -14.14
N SER A 133 -15.39 14.59 -14.58
CA SER A 133 -14.95 13.59 -15.58
C SER A 133 -14.50 12.26 -14.98
N LEU A 134 -14.16 12.25 -13.69
CA LEU A 134 -13.54 11.10 -13.01
C LEU A 134 -14.45 9.86 -12.93
N PRO A 135 -15.78 9.96 -12.69
CA PRO A 135 -16.66 8.79 -12.67
C PRO A 135 -16.68 8.05 -14.00
N GLY A 136 -16.75 8.80 -15.12
CA GLY A 136 -16.69 8.22 -16.46
C GLY A 136 -15.36 7.51 -16.71
N LEU A 137 -14.25 8.14 -16.35
CA LEU A 137 -12.93 7.52 -16.46
C LEU A 137 -12.82 6.23 -15.63
N ALA A 138 -13.27 6.25 -14.38
CA ALA A 138 -13.24 5.06 -13.53
C ALA A 138 -14.08 3.91 -14.10
N THR A 139 -15.24 4.23 -14.65
CA THR A 139 -16.10 3.24 -15.34
C THR A 139 -15.41 2.64 -16.56
N ASP A 140 -14.79 3.47 -17.41
CA ASP A 140 -14.08 3.01 -18.60
C ASP A 140 -12.86 2.13 -18.23
N VAL A 141 -12.13 2.53 -17.19
CA VAL A 141 -11.02 1.73 -16.62
C VAL A 141 -11.54 0.39 -16.07
N GLY A 142 -12.63 0.40 -15.33
CA GLY A 142 -13.26 -0.83 -14.83
C GLY A 142 -13.58 -1.80 -15.94
N LYS A 143 -14.21 -1.32 -17.02
CA LYS A 143 -14.52 -2.15 -18.21
C LYS A 143 -13.27 -2.68 -18.88
N ALA A 144 -12.25 -1.84 -19.09
CA ALA A 144 -11.01 -2.24 -19.78
C ALA A 144 -10.22 -3.31 -19.01
N PHE A 145 -10.36 -3.38 -17.69
CA PHE A 145 -9.73 -4.39 -16.83
C PHE A 145 -10.70 -5.47 -16.33
N ALA A 146 -11.88 -5.59 -16.95
CA ALA A 146 -12.90 -6.61 -16.65
C ALA A 146 -13.29 -6.66 -15.16
N VAL A 147 -13.48 -5.50 -14.54
CA VAL A 147 -14.05 -5.41 -13.20
C VAL A 147 -15.57 -5.57 -13.33
N GLU A 148 -16.08 -6.74 -12.97
CA GLU A 148 -17.47 -7.14 -13.19
C GLU A 148 -18.43 -6.60 -12.13
N GLU A 149 -17.95 -6.42 -10.91
CA GLU A 149 -18.77 -5.95 -9.79
C GLU A 149 -19.04 -4.44 -9.89
N PRO A 150 -20.30 -4.02 -9.72
CA PRO A 150 -20.60 -2.61 -9.59
C PRO A 150 -19.96 -2.07 -8.30
N PHE A 151 -19.25 -0.95 -8.40
CA PHE A 151 -18.62 -0.29 -7.26
C PHE A 151 -19.09 1.16 -7.16
N SER A 152 -19.22 1.64 -5.92
CA SER A 152 -19.53 3.04 -5.65
C SER A 152 -18.30 3.90 -5.94
N ILE A 153 -18.51 5.05 -6.61
CA ILE A 153 -17.42 5.97 -6.98
C ILE A 153 -17.51 7.22 -6.11
N HIS A 154 -16.53 7.38 -5.23
CA HIS A 154 -16.43 8.49 -4.28
C HIS A 154 -15.31 9.46 -4.68
N VAL A 155 -15.56 10.35 -5.62
CA VAL A 155 -14.52 11.22 -6.22
C VAL A 155 -13.94 12.22 -5.22
N GLN A 156 -14.73 12.69 -4.25
CA GLN A 156 -14.32 13.78 -3.35
C GLN A 156 -13.08 13.44 -2.50
N GLN A 157 -12.85 12.17 -2.22
CA GLN A 157 -11.70 11.74 -1.42
C GLN A 157 -10.35 11.89 -2.13
N VAL A 158 -10.34 12.07 -3.44
CA VAL A 158 -9.13 12.29 -4.25
C VAL A 158 -9.02 13.72 -4.81
N ILE A 159 -10.02 14.57 -4.57
CA ILE A 159 -10.03 15.97 -5.02
C ILE A 159 -9.45 16.85 -3.91
N ASN A 160 -8.37 17.55 -4.21
CA ASN A 160 -7.79 18.57 -3.35
C ASN A 160 -6.80 19.43 -4.15
N GLY A 161 -7.28 20.47 -4.83
CA GLY A 161 -6.47 21.35 -5.66
C GLY A 161 -5.34 22.06 -4.89
N SER A 162 -5.51 22.30 -3.57
CA SER A 162 -4.45 22.92 -2.77
C SER A 162 -3.19 22.03 -2.59
N LYS A 163 -3.32 20.74 -2.88
CA LYS A 163 -2.23 19.75 -2.86
C LYS A 163 -1.76 19.35 -4.26
N VAL A 164 -2.21 20.05 -5.28
CA VAL A 164 -1.74 19.91 -6.66
C VAL A 164 -0.85 21.12 -6.95
N THR A 165 0.40 20.86 -7.29
CA THR A 165 1.37 21.90 -7.69
C THR A 165 1.34 22.07 -9.21
N ASP A 166 2.38 21.59 -9.90
CA ASP A 166 2.48 21.71 -11.36
C ASP A 166 1.68 20.62 -12.09
N HIS A 167 1.58 19.45 -11.50
CA HIS A 167 0.93 18.27 -12.06
C HIS A 167 0.05 17.56 -11.02
N HIS A 168 -1.12 17.12 -11.46
CA HIS A 168 -1.99 16.26 -10.65
C HIS A 168 -1.47 14.81 -10.57
N ALA A 169 -2.11 13.98 -9.76
CA ALA A 169 -1.79 12.57 -9.61
C ALA A 169 -1.81 11.79 -10.93
N LEU A 170 -1.10 10.67 -10.96
CA LEU A 170 -1.08 9.74 -12.09
C LEU A 170 -2.45 9.09 -12.31
N LEU A 171 -2.94 9.19 -13.54
CA LEU A 171 -4.19 8.59 -13.98
C LEU A 171 -4.01 7.87 -15.32
N PRO A 172 -4.80 6.84 -15.59
CA PRO A 172 -5.07 6.41 -16.97
C PRO A 172 -5.78 7.54 -17.73
N THR A 173 -5.63 7.59 -19.03
CA THR A 173 -6.37 8.51 -19.90
C THR A 173 -7.57 7.83 -20.54
N LYS A 174 -8.48 8.62 -21.13
CA LYS A 174 -9.59 8.07 -21.92
C LYS A 174 -9.12 7.25 -23.13
N SER A 175 -7.94 7.56 -23.68
CA SER A 175 -7.38 6.83 -24.82
C SER A 175 -7.05 5.36 -24.48
N MET A 176 -6.81 5.06 -23.18
CA MET A 176 -6.56 3.69 -22.72
C MET A 176 -7.76 2.75 -22.99
N ALA A 177 -8.99 3.25 -22.88
CA ALA A 177 -10.19 2.43 -23.07
C ALA A 177 -10.32 1.87 -24.51
N ASN A 178 -9.69 2.52 -25.48
CA ASN A 178 -9.72 2.12 -26.90
C ASN A 178 -8.38 1.50 -27.36
N ALA A 179 -7.42 1.33 -26.46
CA ALA A 179 -6.11 0.80 -26.79
C ALA A 179 -6.09 -0.74 -26.72
N ASP A 180 -5.32 -1.35 -27.62
CA ASP A 180 -5.01 -2.78 -27.50
C ASP A 180 -3.98 -3.00 -26.37
N LEU A 181 -4.50 -3.22 -25.15
CA LEU A 181 -3.67 -3.43 -23.98
C LEU A 181 -2.87 -4.73 -24.05
N ALA A 182 -3.32 -5.71 -24.86
CA ALA A 182 -2.60 -6.98 -25.03
C ALA A 182 -1.33 -6.80 -25.87
N ALA A 183 -1.32 -5.84 -26.80
CA ALA A 183 -0.16 -5.53 -27.63
C ALA A 183 0.95 -4.78 -26.88
N LEU A 184 0.68 -4.26 -25.67
CA LEU A 184 1.69 -3.56 -24.87
C LEU A 184 2.79 -4.53 -24.38
N PRO A 185 4.06 -4.11 -24.34
CA PRO A 185 5.11 -4.83 -23.62
C PRO A 185 4.69 -5.16 -22.19
N ALA A 186 5.09 -6.33 -21.70
CA ALA A 186 4.64 -6.84 -20.39
C ALA A 186 4.92 -5.83 -19.23
N GLY A 187 6.08 -5.16 -19.24
CA GLY A 187 6.42 -4.16 -18.21
C GLY A 187 5.48 -2.96 -18.23
N GLU A 188 5.20 -2.41 -19.41
CA GLU A 188 4.26 -1.30 -19.57
C GLU A 188 2.84 -1.69 -19.17
N ARG A 189 2.37 -2.84 -19.61
CA ARG A 189 1.05 -3.37 -19.26
C ARG A 189 0.89 -3.53 -17.75
N ASN A 190 1.93 -4.03 -17.07
CA ASN A 190 1.91 -4.21 -15.62
C ASN A 190 1.90 -2.87 -14.87
N VAL A 191 2.67 -1.87 -15.32
CA VAL A 191 2.64 -0.51 -14.73
C VAL A 191 1.29 0.15 -14.96
N LEU A 192 0.72 0.04 -16.17
CA LEU A 192 -0.62 0.57 -16.47
C LEU A 192 -1.68 -0.08 -15.57
N ARG A 193 -1.59 -1.41 -15.36
CA ARG A 193 -2.50 -2.14 -14.47
C ARG A 193 -2.40 -1.65 -13.02
N LEU A 194 -1.21 -1.34 -12.52
CA LEU A 194 -1.05 -0.75 -11.19
C LEU A 194 -1.74 0.61 -11.08
N ILE A 195 -1.55 1.48 -12.07
CA ILE A 195 -2.15 2.82 -12.09
C ILE A 195 -3.68 2.72 -12.18
N ALA A 196 -4.20 1.84 -13.02
CA ALA A 196 -5.63 1.58 -13.18
C ALA A 196 -6.26 1.04 -11.89
N ALA A 197 -5.66 0.01 -11.30
CA ALA A 197 -6.13 -0.57 -10.04
C ALA A 197 -6.10 0.47 -8.90
N ARG A 198 -5.06 1.31 -8.86
CA ARG A 198 -4.96 2.39 -7.86
C ARG A 198 -6.08 3.40 -8.01
N LEU A 199 -6.44 3.79 -9.24
CA LEU A 199 -7.58 4.68 -9.46
C LEU A 199 -8.87 4.08 -8.91
N LEU A 200 -9.18 2.83 -9.28
CA LEU A 200 -10.41 2.16 -8.83
C LEU A 200 -10.45 2.02 -7.30
N CYS A 201 -9.34 1.63 -6.68
CA CYS A 201 -9.25 1.59 -5.21
C CYS A 201 -9.41 2.98 -4.58
N ALA A 202 -8.77 4.02 -5.16
CA ALA A 202 -8.75 5.36 -4.59
C ALA A 202 -10.12 6.05 -4.61
N VAL A 203 -10.99 5.69 -5.54
CA VAL A 203 -12.37 6.20 -5.60
C VAL A 203 -13.40 5.23 -5.00
N GLY A 204 -12.97 4.08 -4.50
CA GLY A 204 -13.83 3.07 -3.89
C GLY A 204 -14.24 3.38 -2.46
N GLU A 205 -14.93 2.45 -1.84
CA GLU A 205 -15.36 2.53 -0.44
C GLU A 205 -14.24 2.15 0.53
N PRO A 206 -14.29 2.65 1.79
CA PRO A 206 -13.40 2.17 2.84
C PRO A 206 -13.59 0.67 3.09
N HIS A 207 -12.48 -0.04 3.28
CA HIS A 207 -12.50 -1.44 3.67
C HIS A 207 -12.87 -1.57 5.16
N ARG A 208 -13.94 -2.33 5.45
CA ARG A 208 -14.41 -2.60 6.83
C ARG A 208 -14.17 -4.06 7.18
N TYR A 209 -13.63 -4.32 8.37
CA TYR A 209 -13.35 -5.67 8.88
C TYR A 209 -13.41 -5.76 10.41
#